data_4c607c861fbdfebd6efee224a97b0d18
#
_entry.id   4c607c861fbdfebd6efee224a97b0d18
#
_cell.length_a   1.000
_cell.length_b   1.000
_cell.length_c   1.000
_cell.angle_alpha   90.00
_cell.angle_beta   90.00
_cell.angle_gamma   90.00
#
_symmetry.space_group_name_H-M   'P 1'
#
loop_
_entity.id
_entity.type
_entity.pdbx_description
1 polymer ?
#
loop_
_entity_poly.entity_id
_entity_poly.type
_entity_poly.pdbx_seq_one_letter_code
_entity_poly.pdbx_strand_id
1 'polypeptide(L)'
;MSLTVATWNINSVRLRIGNVERYLRLRKPDVLCLQETKCPDEFFPHLAFEALGYTHRLVQGMKSYNGVAILSKVPFTATTIHHRCGKEDCRHIEAALDLGGDPILLDNLYIPAGGDIPDPDENVKFAHKLDFYREMAKWYAGHKPRPRARKGLRRIAVGDLNVAPLEHDVWNHKQLLKIVSHTPVEVDLFGQMQASLDWIDVPRRFVTADRKLYSWWSYRNNDWRVSNRGRRLDHILATPALSGAISGHRIDTDLRDWEKASDHVPVMATFDL
;
A
#
# COMPACT_ATOMS: atom_id res chain seq x y z
N MET A 1 7.80 13.46 -18.27
CA MET A 1 8.60 12.51 -17.46
C MET A 1 7.63 11.49 -16.88
N SER A 2 7.96 10.17 -16.94
CA SER A 2 7.06 9.14 -16.40
C SER A 2 7.61 8.67 -15.06
N LEU A 3 6.73 8.48 -14.07
CA LEU A 3 7.02 7.89 -12.75
C LEU A 3 6.18 6.64 -12.56
N THR A 4 6.84 5.52 -12.26
CA THR A 4 6.17 4.26 -11.93
C THR A 4 6.35 3.94 -10.46
N VAL A 5 5.25 3.79 -9.73
CA VAL A 5 5.21 3.45 -8.29
C VAL A 5 4.53 2.11 -8.12
N ALA A 6 5.21 1.18 -7.46
CA ALA A 6 4.66 -0.12 -7.11
C ALA A 6 4.55 -0.29 -5.59
N THR A 7 3.57 -1.06 -5.16
CA THR A 7 3.41 -1.49 -3.76
C THR A 7 3.25 -3.00 -3.69
N TRP A 8 3.84 -3.63 -2.68
CA TRP A 8 3.78 -5.07 -2.47
C TRP A 8 3.96 -5.44 -0.99
N ASN A 9 2.94 -6.00 -0.38
CA ASN A 9 3.13 -6.70 0.88
C ASN A 9 3.92 -7.99 0.59
N ILE A 10 5.19 -8.00 0.97
CA ILE A 10 6.13 -9.10 0.63
C ILE A 10 6.09 -10.25 1.63
N ASN A 11 5.48 -10.05 2.78
CA ASN A 11 5.37 -11.05 3.83
C ASN A 11 6.74 -11.74 4.14
N SER A 12 7.71 -10.97 4.57
CA SER A 12 9.12 -11.25 4.83
C SER A 12 10.04 -11.06 3.60
N VAL A 13 10.74 -9.91 3.61
CA VAL A 13 11.69 -9.55 2.54
C VAL A 13 12.86 -10.52 2.44
N ARG A 14 13.39 -11.04 3.56
CA ARG A 14 14.52 -11.97 3.54
C ARG A 14 14.14 -13.33 2.97
N LEU A 15 12.92 -13.82 3.27
CA LEU A 15 12.43 -15.09 2.72
C LEU A 15 12.20 -14.99 1.20
N ARG A 16 11.79 -13.81 0.74
CA ARG A 16 11.34 -13.57 -0.65
C ARG A 16 12.24 -12.61 -1.42
N ILE A 17 13.49 -12.45 -0.98
CA ILE A 17 14.43 -11.54 -1.65
C ILE A 17 14.57 -11.86 -3.15
N GLY A 18 14.67 -13.13 -3.52
CA GLY A 18 14.74 -13.54 -4.91
C GLY A 18 13.51 -13.16 -5.73
N ASN A 19 12.32 -13.19 -5.12
CA ASN A 19 11.08 -12.75 -5.78
C ASN A 19 11.08 -11.21 -5.97
N VAL A 20 11.53 -10.45 -4.98
CA VAL A 20 11.63 -8.99 -5.11
C VAL A 20 12.63 -8.62 -6.20
N GLU A 21 13.83 -9.20 -6.20
CA GLU A 21 14.84 -8.97 -7.24
C GLU A 21 14.32 -9.32 -8.64
N ARG A 22 13.66 -10.47 -8.78
CA ARG A 22 13.04 -10.90 -10.04
C ARG A 22 12.00 -9.92 -10.52
N TYR A 23 11.13 -9.43 -9.61
CA TYR A 23 10.13 -8.42 -9.89
C TYR A 23 10.77 -7.11 -10.36
N LEU A 24 11.78 -6.62 -9.65
CA LEU A 24 12.49 -5.40 -9.99
C LEU A 24 13.18 -5.47 -11.37
N ARG A 25 13.73 -6.64 -11.74
CA ARG A 25 14.30 -6.85 -13.09
C ARG A 25 13.21 -6.92 -14.17
N LEU A 26 12.05 -7.52 -13.85
CA LEU A 26 10.94 -7.72 -14.80
C LEU A 26 10.18 -6.43 -15.08
N ARG A 27 9.83 -5.68 -14.03
CA ARG A 27 8.95 -4.50 -14.14
C ARG A 27 9.68 -3.17 -14.08
N LYS A 28 10.85 -3.14 -13.44
CA LYS A 28 11.72 -1.97 -13.30
C LYS A 28 11.02 -0.71 -12.80
N PRO A 29 10.10 -0.78 -11.81
CA PRO A 29 9.44 0.43 -11.30
C PRO A 29 10.50 1.44 -10.85
N ASP A 30 10.15 2.73 -10.87
CA ASP A 30 11.04 3.77 -10.34
C ASP A 30 11.07 3.72 -8.82
N VAL A 31 9.92 3.38 -8.21
CA VAL A 31 9.77 3.21 -6.77
C VAL A 31 9.01 1.94 -6.45
N LEU A 32 9.52 1.15 -5.49
CA LEU A 32 8.82 -0.01 -4.90
C LEU A 32 8.65 0.21 -3.41
N CYS A 33 7.41 0.18 -2.95
CA CYS A 33 7.02 0.21 -1.54
C CYS A 33 6.72 -1.21 -1.06
N LEU A 34 7.40 -1.65 0.00
CA LEU A 34 7.21 -2.97 0.60
C LEU A 34 6.51 -2.82 1.95
N GLN A 35 5.64 -3.78 2.28
CA GLN A 35 5.02 -3.94 3.59
C GLN A 35 5.34 -5.35 4.11
N GLU A 36 5.20 -5.55 5.41
CA GLU A 36 5.57 -6.78 6.11
C GLU A 36 7.00 -7.25 5.79
N THR A 37 7.96 -6.34 5.84
CA THR A 37 9.37 -6.70 5.64
C THR A 37 9.85 -7.71 6.67
N LYS A 38 9.26 -7.72 7.90
CA LYS A 38 9.55 -8.64 9.00
C LYS A 38 11.05 -8.78 9.28
N CYS A 39 11.77 -7.69 9.13
CA CYS A 39 13.22 -7.63 9.17
C CYS A 39 13.66 -6.39 9.92
N PRO A 40 14.46 -6.49 11.00
CA PRO A 40 15.10 -5.32 11.60
C PRO A 40 15.98 -4.59 10.58
N ASP A 41 16.14 -3.28 10.74
CA ASP A 41 16.82 -2.42 9.76
C ASP A 41 18.26 -2.86 9.48
N GLU A 42 18.99 -3.29 10.51
CA GLU A 42 20.39 -3.76 10.39
C GLU A 42 20.54 -5.05 9.54
N PHE A 43 19.45 -5.82 9.36
CA PHE A 43 19.43 -7.04 8.54
C PHE A 43 18.69 -6.87 7.22
N PHE A 44 18.26 -5.67 6.90
CA PHE A 44 17.60 -5.40 5.63
C PHE A 44 18.59 -5.56 4.45
N PRO A 45 18.21 -6.23 3.35
CA PRO A 45 19.13 -6.58 2.28
C PRO A 45 19.46 -5.40 1.35
N HIS A 46 20.05 -4.34 1.88
CA HIS A 46 20.36 -3.10 1.16
C HIS A 46 21.16 -3.30 -0.12
N LEU A 47 22.22 -4.12 -0.05
CA LEU A 47 23.15 -4.34 -1.18
C LEU A 47 22.47 -4.98 -2.39
N ALA A 48 21.51 -5.88 -2.17
CA ALA A 48 20.76 -6.53 -3.25
C ALA A 48 19.96 -5.50 -4.08
N PHE A 49 19.38 -4.51 -3.43
CA PHE A 49 18.59 -3.47 -4.09
C PHE A 49 19.47 -2.39 -4.73
N GLU A 50 20.58 -2.05 -4.08
CA GLU A 50 21.57 -1.13 -4.63
C GLU A 50 22.14 -1.63 -5.96
N ALA A 51 22.48 -2.92 -6.04
CA ALA A 51 22.95 -3.57 -7.25
C ALA A 51 21.93 -3.53 -8.42
N LEU A 52 20.65 -3.28 -8.13
CA LEU A 52 19.58 -3.12 -9.10
C LEU A 52 19.25 -1.64 -9.42
N GLY A 53 20.04 -0.69 -8.87
CA GLY A 53 19.88 0.74 -9.11
C GLY A 53 18.91 1.44 -8.15
N TYR A 54 18.40 0.74 -7.11
CA TYR A 54 17.57 1.36 -6.06
C TYR A 54 18.45 1.92 -4.96
N THR A 55 19.14 3.02 -5.28
CA THR A 55 20.17 3.63 -4.44
C THR A 55 19.60 4.44 -3.29
N HIS A 56 18.34 4.90 -3.40
CA HIS A 56 17.64 5.65 -2.35
C HIS A 56 16.67 4.73 -1.63
N ARG A 57 16.82 4.60 -0.31
CA ARG A 57 16.03 3.67 0.49
C ARG A 57 15.65 4.29 1.82
N LEU A 58 14.40 4.13 2.20
CA LEU A 58 13.90 4.42 3.54
C LEU A 58 13.31 3.13 4.11
N VAL A 59 13.79 2.70 5.25
CA VAL A 59 13.39 1.44 5.88
C VAL A 59 13.02 1.71 7.33
N GLN A 60 11.95 1.09 7.78
CA GLN A 60 11.58 1.00 9.18
C GLN A 60 11.05 -0.40 9.45
N GLY A 61 11.84 -1.21 10.12
CA GLY A 61 11.53 -2.61 10.34
C GLY A 61 11.70 -3.07 11.78
N MET A 62 11.10 -4.22 12.07
CA MET A 62 11.23 -4.88 13.36
C MET A 62 11.26 -6.40 13.20
N LYS A 63 11.74 -7.08 14.22
CA LYS A 63 11.90 -8.55 14.18
C LYS A 63 10.54 -9.25 14.10
N SER A 64 10.37 -10.10 13.11
CA SER A 64 9.24 -11.03 12.92
C SER A 64 7.88 -10.41 12.63
N TYR A 65 7.70 -9.11 12.83
CA TYR A 65 6.43 -8.41 12.65
C TYR A 65 6.60 -7.18 11.75
N ASN A 66 5.50 -6.75 11.11
CA ASN A 66 5.37 -5.48 10.42
C ASN A 66 6.59 -5.12 9.55
N GLY A 67 6.92 -3.84 9.50
CA GLY A 67 8.04 -3.31 8.74
C GLY A 67 7.62 -2.84 7.35
N VAL A 68 8.08 -1.65 6.99
CA VAL A 68 7.83 -0.98 5.72
C VAL A 68 9.13 -0.49 5.12
N ALA A 69 9.23 -0.50 3.78
CA ALA A 69 10.38 0.02 3.07
C ALA A 69 9.98 0.74 1.78
N ILE A 70 10.68 1.81 1.43
CA ILE A 70 10.62 2.46 0.13
C ILE A 70 11.97 2.26 -0.55
N LEU A 71 11.98 1.61 -1.70
CA LEU A 71 13.13 1.40 -2.57
C LEU A 71 12.96 2.29 -3.79
N SER A 72 13.90 3.17 -4.10
CA SER A 72 13.75 4.16 -5.16
C SER A 72 15.03 4.36 -5.99
N LYS A 73 14.83 4.56 -7.29
CA LYS A 73 15.83 5.11 -8.20
C LYS A 73 15.83 6.64 -8.17
N VAL A 74 14.69 7.23 -7.76
CA VAL A 74 14.48 8.67 -7.64
C VAL A 74 15.00 9.14 -6.28
N PRO A 75 15.79 10.23 -6.23
CA PRO A 75 16.26 10.80 -4.96
C PRO A 75 15.12 11.26 -4.05
N PHE A 76 15.42 11.34 -2.76
CA PHE A 76 14.52 11.92 -1.76
C PHE A 76 15.06 13.29 -1.34
N THR A 77 14.21 14.32 -1.30
CA THR A 77 14.54 15.62 -0.67
C THR A 77 14.29 15.62 0.83
N ALA A 78 13.39 14.76 1.31
CA ALA A 78 13.10 14.59 2.73
C ALA A 78 12.51 13.18 2.97
N THR A 79 12.66 12.69 4.19
CA THR A 79 12.07 11.44 4.66
C THR A 79 11.53 11.60 6.08
N THR A 80 10.43 10.91 6.39
CA THR A 80 9.84 10.94 7.73
C THR A 80 9.33 9.54 8.10
N ILE A 81 9.57 9.16 9.35
CA ILE A 81 8.99 7.99 9.99
C ILE A 81 7.82 8.47 10.86
N HIS A 82 6.66 7.88 10.69
CA HIS A 82 5.48 8.23 11.46
C HIS A 82 5.08 7.12 12.43
N HIS A 83 4.88 7.48 13.68
CA HIS A 83 4.30 6.61 14.70
C HIS A 83 2.80 6.89 14.78
N ARG A 84 1.96 5.85 14.70
CA ARG A 84 0.51 5.98 14.69
C ARG A 84 -0.10 5.32 15.91
N CYS A 85 -1.21 5.87 16.42
CA CYS A 85 -1.92 5.37 17.61
C CYS A 85 -0.98 5.23 18.83
N GLY A 86 0.03 6.10 18.95
CA GLY A 86 1.02 6.04 20.03
C GLY A 86 1.90 4.79 20.02
N LYS A 87 2.08 4.12 18.86
CA LYS A 87 2.85 2.89 18.72
C LYS A 87 4.01 3.06 17.74
N GLU A 88 5.17 2.50 18.11
CA GLU A 88 6.35 2.40 17.24
C GLU A 88 6.37 1.03 16.55
N ASP A 89 5.34 0.74 15.75
CA ASP A 89 5.11 -0.57 15.18
C ASP A 89 5.40 -0.66 13.66
N CYS A 90 6.23 0.24 13.14
CA CYS A 90 6.83 0.20 11.80
C CYS A 90 5.79 0.03 10.68
N ARG A 91 4.84 1.00 10.59
CA ARG A 91 3.69 0.90 9.66
C ARG A 91 3.54 2.07 8.69
N HIS A 92 4.21 3.20 8.92
CA HIS A 92 4.06 4.38 8.09
C HIS A 92 5.38 5.12 7.91
N ILE A 93 5.86 5.22 6.68
CA ILE A 93 7.01 6.03 6.28
C ILE A 93 6.64 6.91 5.09
N GLU A 94 7.20 8.11 5.05
CA GLU A 94 6.98 9.10 3.99
C GLU A 94 8.32 9.49 3.36
N ALA A 95 8.34 9.60 2.03
CA ALA A 95 9.46 10.17 1.29
C ALA A 95 8.97 11.27 0.33
N ALA A 96 9.70 12.36 0.25
CA ALA A 96 9.51 13.41 -0.74
C ALA A 96 10.39 13.10 -1.95
N LEU A 97 9.80 12.67 -3.06
CA LEU A 97 10.50 12.30 -4.30
C LEU A 97 10.95 13.55 -5.06
N ASP A 98 12.25 13.63 -5.37
CA ASP A 98 12.83 14.71 -6.20
C ASP A 98 12.73 14.35 -7.69
N LEU A 99 11.88 15.07 -8.39
CA LEU A 99 11.65 14.90 -9.82
C LEU A 99 12.03 16.17 -10.62
N GLY A 100 12.90 17.01 -10.04
CA GLY A 100 13.36 18.27 -10.67
C GLY A 100 12.34 19.40 -10.63
N GLY A 101 11.42 19.39 -9.67
CA GLY A 101 10.38 20.41 -9.48
C GLY A 101 9.76 20.33 -8.10
N ASP A 102 8.46 20.65 -7.98
CA ASP A 102 7.77 20.41 -6.71
C ASP A 102 7.76 18.90 -6.38
N PRO A 103 8.20 18.50 -5.20
CA PRO A 103 8.31 17.09 -4.85
C PRO A 103 6.94 16.41 -4.83
N ILE A 104 6.94 15.11 -5.06
CA ILE A 104 5.78 14.26 -4.78
C ILE A 104 6.00 13.60 -3.41
N LEU A 105 5.07 13.82 -2.49
CA LEU A 105 5.07 13.11 -1.22
C LEU A 105 4.54 11.71 -1.43
N LEU A 106 5.29 10.71 -1.00
CA LEU A 106 4.93 9.30 -1.10
C LEU A 106 4.81 8.68 0.29
N ASP A 107 3.61 8.29 0.66
CA ASP A 107 3.34 7.52 1.87
C ASP A 107 3.34 6.02 1.56
N ASN A 108 4.10 5.25 2.32
CA ASN A 108 4.02 3.79 2.34
C ASN A 108 3.37 3.35 3.65
N LEU A 109 2.22 2.68 3.55
CA LEU A 109 1.34 2.33 4.66
C LEU A 109 1.19 0.81 4.79
N TYR A 110 1.26 0.33 6.02
CA TYR A 110 0.81 -1.00 6.41
C TYR A 110 -0.23 -0.89 7.53
N ILE A 111 -1.51 -0.77 7.15
CA ILE A 111 -2.59 -0.65 8.13
C ILE A 111 -2.79 -1.99 8.86
N PRO A 112 -3.06 -2.00 10.18
CA PRO A 112 -3.27 -3.24 10.92
C PRO A 112 -4.29 -4.16 10.26
N ALA A 113 -3.99 -5.47 10.19
CA ALA A 113 -4.91 -6.45 9.61
C ALA A 113 -6.23 -6.57 10.38
N GLY A 114 -6.22 -6.35 11.70
CA GLY A 114 -7.43 -6.34 12.53
C GLY A 114 -7.78 -7.69 13.17
N GLY A 115 -7.02 -8.76 12.89
CA GLY A 115 -7.30 -10.10 13.42
C GLY A 115 -8.53 -10.76 12.79
N ASP A 116 -9.18 -11.68 13.50
CA ASP A 116 -10.26 -12.51 12.94
C ASP A 116 -11.67 -12.07 13.40
N ILE A 117 -11.78 -11.42 14.57
CA ILE A 117 -13.07 -11.00 15.15
C ILE A 117 -13.29 -9.51 14.83
N PRO A 118 -14.36 -9.15 14.08
CA PRO A 118 -14.64 -7.77 13.72
C PRO A 118 -15.45 -7.02 14.80
N ASP A 119 -15.03 -7.14 16.03
CA ASP A 119 -15.61 -6.46 17.19
C ASP A 119 -14.48 -5.74 17.97
N PRO A 120 -14.52 -4.41 18.09
CA PRO A 120 -13.48 -3.65 18.76
C PRO A 120 -13.46 -3.87 20.28
N ASP A 121 -14.57 -4.28 20.89
CA ASP A 121 -14.66 -4.51 22.33
C ASP A 121 -14.07 -5.88 22.72
N GLU A 122 -14.16 -6.86 21.81
CA GLU A 122 -13.60 -8.21 22.02
C GLU A 122 -12.20 -8.36 21.42
N ASN A 123 -11.80 -7.52 20.46
CA ASN A 123 -10.58 -7.67 19.68
C ASN A 123 -9.77 -6.37 19.60
N VAL A 124 -8.78 -6.25 20.46
CA VAL A 124 -7.87 -5.09 20.49
C VAL A 124 -7.12 -4.84 19.18
N LYS A 125 -6.93 -5.86 18.33
CA LYS A 125 -6.32 -5.70 17.00
C LYS A 125 -7.29 -5.03 16.03
N PHE A 126 -8.58 -5.32 16.15
CA PHE A 126 -9.61 -4.68 15.36
C PHE A 126 -9.82 -3.23 15.82
N ALA A 127 -9.90 -2.99 17.14
CA ALA A 127 -9.93 -1.64 17.69
C ALA A 127 -8.76 -0.78 17.17
N HIS A 128 -7.53 -1.31 17.26
CA HIS A 128 -6.33 -0.62 16.75
C HIS A 128 -6.42 -0.29 15.24
N LYS A 129 -6.98 -1.18 14.43
CA LYS A 129 -7.19 -0.94 13.00
C LYS A 129 -8.15 0.23 12.77
N LEU A 130 -9.27 0.27 13.47
CA LEU A 130 -10.25 1.34 13.36
C LEU A 130 -9.66 2.68 13.80
N ASP A 131 -8.89 2.69 14.90
CA ASP A 131 -8.21 3.90 15.38
C ASP A 131 -7.14 4.38 14.41
N PHE A 132 -6.42 3.46 13.77
CA PHE A 132 -5.45 3.81 12.74
C PHE A 132 -6.11 4.57 11.57
N TYR A 133 -7.26 4.10 11.08
CA TYR A 133 -8.02 4.80 10.04
C TYR A 133 -8.50 6.18 10.49
N ARG A 134 -9.03 6.30 11.71
CA ARG A 134 -9.46 7.60 12.27
C ARG A 134 -8.30 8.59 12.35
N GLU A 135 -7.15 8.13 12.84
CA GLU A 135 -5.95 8.95 12.94
C GLU A 135 -5.45 9.37 11.55
N MET A 136 -5.41 8.45 10.58
CA MET A 136 -5.00 8.75 9.20
C MET A 136 -5.93 9.77 8.54
N ALA A 137 -7.25 9.62 8.69
CA ALA A 137 -8.22 10.58 8.15
C ALA A 137 -7.98 11.98 8.73
N LYS A 138 -7.80 12.09 10.05
CA LYS A 138 -7.51 13.36 10.73
C LYS A 138 -6.18 13.95 10.29
N TRP A 139 -5.14 13.13 10.19
CA TRP A 139 -3.81 13.57 9.80
C TRP A 139 -3.79 14.10 8.37
N TYR A 140 -4.38 13.37 7.42
CA TYR A 140 -4.49 13.82 6.03
C TYR A 140 -5.33 15.09 5.89
N ALA A 141 -6.45 15.21 6.62
CA ALA A 141 -7.26 16.42 6.63
C ALA A 141 -6.48 17.66 7.07
N GLY A 142 -5.52 17.49 8.01
CA GLY A 142 -4.61 18.56 8.44
C GLY A 142 -3.63 19.02 7.34
N HIS A 143 -3.44 18.24 6.29
CA HIS A 143 -2.58 18.56 5.14
C HIS A 143 -3.37 19.09 3.93
N LYS A 144 -4.68 19.23 4.04
CA LYS A 144 -5.53 19.76 2.95
C LYS A 144 -5.07 21.16 2.56
N PRO A 145 -4.74 21.43 1.29
CA PRO A 145 -4.33 22.76 0.85
C PRO A 145 -5.39 23.81 1.14
N ARG A 146 -4.97 25.02 1.50
CA ARG A 146 -5.90 26.14 1.63
C ARG A 146 -6.57 26.40 0.29
N PRO A 147 -7.87 26.83 0.26
CA PRO A 147 -8.65 27.02 -0.99
C PRO A 147 -8.01 27.96 -2.02
N ARG A 148 -7.08 28.81 -1.61
CA ARG A 148 -6.37 29.77 -2.48
C ARG A 148 -4.93 29.37 -2.81
N ALA A 149 -4.50 28.13 -2.46
CA ALA A 149 -3.17 27.68 -2.80
C ALA A 149 -3.04 27.57 -4.33
N ARG A 150 -2.02 28.22 -4.92
CA ARG A 150 -1.79 28.24 -6.37
C ARG A 150 -1.44 26.84 -6.93
N LYS A 151 -0.86 25.98 -6.10
CA LYS A 151 -0.47 24.63 -6.47
C LYS A 151 -1.14 23.65 -5.50
N GLY A 152 -1.77 22.62 -6.04
CA GLY A 152 -2.35 21.54 -5.24
C GLY A 152 -1.29 20.66 -4.60
N LEU A 153 -1.65 19.98 -3.53
CA LEU A 153 -0.78 18.98 -2.87
C LEU A 153 -0.56 17.79 -3.82
N ARG A 154 0.68 17.51 -4.18
CA ARG A 154 1.10 16.34 -4.96
C ARG A 154 1.50 15.23 -4.00
N ARG A 155 0.57 14.31 -3.73
CA ARG A 155 0.79 13.21 -2.77
C ARG A 155 0.26 11.90 -3.34
N ILE A 156 0.99 10.82 -3.11
CA ILE A 156 0.62 9.44 -3.43
C ILE A 156 0.66 8.66 -2.11
N ALA A 157 -0.38 7.89 -1.80
CA ALA A 157 -0.38 6.95 -0.68
C ALA A 157 -0.53 5.54 -1.24
N VAL A 158 0.36 4.64 -0.85
CA VAL A 158 0.35 3.25 -1.29
C VAL A 158 0.46 2.30 -0.11
N GLY A 159 0.08 1.07 -0.30
CA GLY A 159 0.35 0.02 0.67
C GLY A 159 -0.75 -1.00 0.81
N ASP A 160 -0.54 -1.91 1.75
CA ASP A 160 -1.55 -2.82 2.24
C ASP A 160 -2.42 -2.07 3.25
N LEU A 161 -3.57 -1.61 2.78
CA LEU A 161 -4.52 -0.89 3.63
C LEU A 161 -5.48 -1.85 4.34
N ASN A 162 -5.37 -3.16 4.09
CA ASN A 162 -6.14 -4.21 4.76
C ASN A 162 -7.67 -4.02 4.71
N VAL A 163 -8.18 -3.34 3.67
CA VAL A 163 -9.62 -3.14 3.44
C VAL A 163 -9.95 -3.32 1.98
N ALA A 164 -11.09 -3.98 1.74
CA ALA A 164 -11.68 -4.16 0.42
C ALA A 164 -13.01 -3.37 0.38
N PRO A 165 -13.02 -2.10 -0.11
CA PRO A 165 -14.14 -1.19 0.12
C PRO A 165 -15.37 -1.47 -0.75
N LEU A 166 -15.21 -2.05 -1.95
CA LEU A 166 -16.31 -2.23 -2.89
C LEU A 166 -16.81 -3.69 -2.94
N GLU A 167 -18.03 -3.86 -3.42
CA GLU A 167 -18.64 -5.19 -3.58
C GLU A 167 -17.77 -6.14 -4.41
N HIS A 168 -17.14 -5.64 -5.47
CA HIS A 168 -16.28 -6.42 -6.37
C HIS A 168 -14.79 -6.39 -5.98
N ASP A 169 -14.45 -5.81 -4.82
CA ASP A 169 -13.14 -5.93 -4.19
C ASP A 169 -12.99 -7.22 -3.37
N VAL A 170 -14.06 -8.00 -3.27
CA VAL A 170 -14.10 -9.28 -2.56
C VAL A 170 -14.76 -10.37 -3.42
N TRP A 171 -14.40 -11.61 -3.16
CA TRP A 171 -14.95 -12.75 -3.92
C TRP A 171 -16.45 -12.98 -3.66
N ASN A 172 -16.97 -12.61 -2.48
CA ASN A 172 -18.38 -12.69 -2.11
C ASN A 172 -18.74 -11.60 -1.09
N HIS A 173 -19.36 -10.53 -1.56
CA HIS A 173 -19.76 -9.38 -0.74
C HIS A 173 -20.61 -9.80 0.47
N LYS A 174 -21.71 -10.52 0.24
CA LYS A 174 -22.68 -10.86 1.31
C LYS A 174 -22.05 -11.68 2.45
N GLN A 175 -21.15 -12.62 2.10
CA GLN A 175 -20.48 -13.44 3.11
C GLN A 175 -19.41 -12.65 3.89
N LEU A 176 -18.77 -11.66 3.23
CA LEU A 176 -17.66 -10.93 3.85
C LEU A 176 -18.08 -9.67 4.62
N LEU A 177 -19.35 -9.26 4.60
CA LEU A 177 -19.85 -8.13 5.42
C LEU A 177 -19.61 -8.28 6.94
N LYS A 178 -19.41 -9.51 7.41
CA LYS A 178 -19.11 -9.82 8.82
C LYS A 178 -17.67 -10.32 9.02
N ILE A 179 -16.81 -10.12 8.05
CA ILE A 179 -15.42 -10.59 8.08
C ILE A 179 -14.48 -9.39 7.99
N VAL A 180 -13.48 -9.37 8.85
CA VAL A 180 -12.42 -8.34 8.86
C VAL A 180 -11.87 -8.11 7.44
N SER A 181 -11.63 -6.87 7.10
CA SER A 181 -11.28 -6.28 5.81
C SER A 181 -12.46 -5.89 4.89
N HIS A 182 -13.70 -6.22 5.24
CA HIS A 182 -14.88 -5.84 4.42
C HIS A 182 -16.12 -5.51 5.26
N THR A 183 -15.94 -5.26 6.56
CA THR A 183 -17.07 -4.85 7.41
C THR A 183 -17.51 -3.42 7.09
N PRO A 184 -18.80 -3.09 7.28
CA PRO A 184 -19.30 -1.73 7.02
C PRO A 184 -18.51 -0.64 7.73
N VAL A 185 -18.09 -0.86 8.98
CA VAL A 185 -17.32 0.12 9.75
C VAL A 185 -15.94 0.37 9.17
N GLU A 186 -15.25 -0.67 8.67
CA GLU A 186 -13.95 -0.52 8.01
C GLU A 186 -14.09 0.25 6.69
N VAL A 187 -15.11 -0.08 5.92
CA VAL A 187 -15.40 0.57 4.63
C VAL A 187 -15.74 2.05 4.82
N ASP A 188 -16.55 2.37 5.84
CA ASP A 188 -16.89 3.76 6.18
C ASP A 188 -15.65 4.56 6.60
N LEU A 189 -14.83 4.03 7.51
CA LEU A 189 -13.60 4.70 7.96
C LEU A 189 -12.57 4.87 6.83
N PHE A 190 -12.45 3.90 5.94
CA PHE A 190 -11.64 4.07 4.73
C PHE A 190 -12.21 5.18 3.83
N GLY A 191 -13.53 5.24 3.66
CA GLY A 191 -14.20 6.32 2.94
C GLY A 191 -13.93 7.70 3.53
N GLN A 192 -13.94 7.82 4.87
CA GLN A 192 -13.56 9.05 5.57
C GLN A 192 -12.09 9.42 5.31
N MET A 193 -11.17 8.43 5.33
CA MET A 193 -9.78 8.66 4.97
C MET A 193 -9.66 9.12 3.51
N GLN A 194 -10.38 8.50 2.57
CA GLN A 194 -10.39 8.94 1.17
C GLN A 194 -10.93 10.37 1.01
N ALA A 195 -11.98 10.74 1.70
CA ALA A 195 -12.58 12.07 1.64
C ALA A 195 -11.65 13.16 2.22
N SER A 196 -10.71 12.83 3.09
CA SER A 196 -9.85 13.78 3.80
C SER A 196 -8.97 14.63 2.87
N LEU A 197 -8.48 14.08 1.76
CA LEU A 197 -7.71 14.77 0.71
C LEU A 197 -8.32 14.61 -0.68
N ASP A 198 -9.57 14.21 -0.77
CA ASP A 198 -10.26 13.93 -2.04
C ASP A 198 -9.49 12.88 -2.88
N TRP A 199 -9.00 11.84 -2.20
CA TRP A 199 -8.15 10.82 -2.79
C TRP A 199 -8.79 10.09 -3.98
N ILE A 200 -8.02 9.98 -5.06
CA ILE A 200 -8.36 9.22 -6.26
C ILE A 200 -7.83 7.80 -6.08
N ASP A 201 -8.69 6.81 -6.16
CA ASP A 201 -8.32 5.39 -6.23
C ASP A 201 -7.79 5.11 -7.65
N VAL A 202 -6.46 5.01 -7.78
CA VAL A 202 -5.79 4.95 -9.08
C VAL A 202 -6.19 3.71 -9.88
N PRO A 203 -6.17 2.47 -9.36
CA PRO A 203 -6.64 1.30 -10.09
C PRO A 203 -8.10 1.42 -10.56
N ARG A 204 -8.97 2.06 -9.78
CA ARG A 204 -10.39 2.24 -10.12
C ARG A 204 -10.65 3.29 -11.20
N ARG A 205 -9.63 4.05 -11.61
CA ARG A 205 -9.68 4.88 -12.82
C ARG A 205 -9.69 4.05 -14.11
N PHE A 206 -9.18 2.82 -14.06
CA PHE A 206 -9.02 1.93 -15.21
C PHE A 206 -9.95 0.72 -15.15
N VAL A 207 -10.32 0.28 -13.95
CA VAL A 207 -11.20 -0.86 -13.72
C VAL A 207 -12.46 -0.39 -13.00
N THR A 208 -13.60 -0.45 -13.68
CA THR A 208 -14.88 0.00 -13.15
C THR A 208 -15.29 -0.76 -11.88
N ALA A 209 -16.14 -0.14 -11.05
CA ALA A 209 -16.50 -0.69 -9.74
C ALA A 209 -17.26 -2.04 -9.81
N ASP A 210 -17.89 -2.35 -10.94
CA ASP A 210 -18.60 -3.61 -11.22
C ASP A 210 -17.68 -4.77 -11.63
N ARG A 211 -16.37 -4.52 -11.76
CA ARG A 211 -15.39 -5.55 -12.13
C ARG A 211 -14.55 -5.96 -10.92
N LYS A 212 -14.33 -7.27 -10.80
CA LYS A 212 -13.48 -7.83 -9.75
C LYS A 212 -12.05 -7.33 -9.88
N LEU A 213 -11.47 -6.96 -8.74
CA LEU A 213 -10.10 -6.48 -8.66
C LEU A 213 -9.50 -7.00 -7.36
N TYR A 214 -8.51 -7.88 -7.44
CA TYR A 214 -7.90 -8.53 -6.28
C TYR A 214 -6.39 -8.36 -6.30
N SER A 215 -5.81 -8.25 -5.09
CA SER A 215 -4.37 -8.20 -4.87
C SER A 215 -3.88 -9.24 -3.85
N TRP A 216 -4.81 -9.93 -3.18
CA TRP A 216 -4.52 -10.88 -2.12
C TRP A 216 -5.36 -12.16 -2.24
N TRP A 217 -4.74 -13.33 -1.93
CA TRP A 217 -5.39 -14.64 -1.83
C TRP A 217 -4.79 -15.43 -0.68
N SER A 218 -5.64 -15.92 0.24
CA SER A 218 -5.22 -16.69 1.40
C SER A 218 -4.39 -17.93 1.04
N TYR A 219 -3.32 -18.19 1.79
CA TYR A 219 -2.57 -19.46 1.71
C TYR A 219 -3.41 -20.70 2.10
N ARG A 220 -4.51 -20.52 2.81
CA ARG A 220 -5.42 -21.62 3.18
C ARG A 220 -6.13 -22.24 1.97
N ASN A 221 -6.13 -21.59 0.82
CA ASN A 221 -6.66 -22.10 -0.43
C ASN A 221 -5.53 -22.79 -1.19
N ASN A 222 -5.54 -24.14 -1.25
CA ASN A 222 -4.52 -24.91 -1.94
C ASN A 222 -4.42 -24.58 -3.43
N ASP A 223 -5.57 -24.33 -4.08
CA ASP A 223 -5.63 -23.84 -5.46
C ASP A 223 -6.32 -22.46 -5.47
N TRP A 224 -5.49 -21.43 -5.41
CA TRP A 224 -5.96 -20.05 -5.37
C TRP A 224 -6.58 -19.62 -6.72
N ARG A 225 -6.14 -20.19 -7.86
CA ARG A 225 -6.68 -19.88 -9.19
C ARG A 225 -8.07 -20.44 -9.37
N VAL A 226 -8.28 -21.69 -9.03
CA VAL A 226 -9.60 -22.35 -9.15
C VAL A 226 -10.61 -21.75 -8.18
N SER A 227 -10.23 -21.55 -6.92
CA SER A 227 -11.12 -20.96 -5.93
C SER A 227 -11.38 -19.47 -6.16
N ASN A 228 -10.39 -18.75 -6.63
CA ASN A 228 -10.33 -17.31 -6.86
C ASN A 228 -11.00 -16.47 -5.74
N ARG A 229 -10.81 -16.89 -4.48
CA ARG A 229 -11.35 -16.20 -3.29
C ARG A 229 -10.44 -15.05 -2.90
N GLY A 230 -10.27 -14.10 -3.80
CA GLY A 230 -9.41 -12.94 -3.62
C GLY A 230 -10.08 -11.77 -2.91
N ARG A 231 -9.24 -10.83 -2.47
CA ARG A 231 -9.62 -9.52 -1.93
C ARG A 231 -8.67 -8.46 -2.49
N ARG A 232 -9.13 -7.24 -2.61
CA ARG A 232 -8.27 -6.09 -2.89
C ARG A 232 -7.89 -5.41 -1.59
N LEU A 233 -6.69 -5.65 -1.11
CA LEU A 233 -6.17 -5.09 0.15
C LEU A 233 -5.09 -4.03 -0.09
N ASP A 234 -4.43 -4.09 -1.25
CA ASP A 234 -3.35 -3.20 -1.63
C ASP A 234 -3.90 -2.07 -2.52
N HIS A 235 -3.59 -0.84 -2.16
CA HIS A 235 -4.13 0.35 -2.78
C HIS A 235 -3.03 1.30 -3.26
N ILE A 236 -3.34 2.08 -4.29
CA ILE A 236 -2.59 3.26 -4.70
C ILE A 236 -3.59 4.41 -4.82
N LEU A 237 -3.41 5.40 -3.97
CA LEU A 237 -4.24 6.61 -3.92
C LEU A 237 -3.41 7.81 -4.34
N ALA A 238 -4.01 8.74 -5.09
CA ALA A 238 -3.35 9.97 -5.51
C ALA A 238 -4.23 11.18 -5.23
N THR A 239 -3.63 12.30 -4.86
CA THR A 239 -4.37 13.56 -4.67
C THR A 239 -4.82 14.14 -6.01
N PRO A 240 -5.88 14.99 -6.04
CA PRO A 240 -6.41 15.58 -7.28
C PRO A 240 -5.39 16.33 -8.13
N ALA A 241 -4.34 16.90 -7.53
CA ALA A 241 -3.26 17.56 -8.24
C ALA A 241 -2.50 16.63 -9.21
N LEU A 242 -2.55 15.32 -9.00
CA LEU A 242 -1.95 14.30 -9.86
C LEU A 242 -2.95 13.66 -10.84
N SER A 243 -4.23 14.06 -10.81
CA SER A 243 -5.29 13.42 -11.60
C SER A 243 -4.99 13.35 -13.10
N GLY A 244 -4.46 14.44 -13.68
CA GLY A 244 -4.10 14.51 -15.10
C GLY A 244 -2.85 13.71 -15.47
N ALA A 245 -2.03 13.35 -14.49
CA ALA A 245 -0.81 12.57 -14.69
C ALA A 245 -1.05 11.05 -14.63
N ILE A 246 -2.17 10.59 -14.07
CA ILE A 246 -2.46 9.15 -13.95
C ILE A 246 -2.65 8.55 -15.35
N SER A 247 -1.70 7.71 -15.81
CA SER A 247 -1.68 7.17 -17.17
C SER A 247 -1.77 5.64 -17.26
N GLY A 248 -1.56 4.91 -16.14
CA GLY A 248 -1.63 3.47 -16.18
C GLY A 248 -1.69 2.81 -14.81
N HIS A 249 -2.14 1.54 -14.81
CA HIS A 249 -2.08 0.68 -13.63
C HIS A 249 -1.81 -0.77 -14.05
N ARG A 250 -1.35 -1.57 -13.11
CA ARG A 250 -1.12 -3.00 -13.28
C ARG A 250 -1.22 -3.74 -11.95
N ILE A 251 -1.81 -4.93 -11.97
CA ILE A 251 -1.74 -5.90 -10.89
C ILE A 251 -1.12 -7.18 -11.46
N ASP A 252 0.02 -7.60 -10.91
CA ASP A 252 0.80 -8.72 -11.42
C ASP A 252 0.37 -10.04 -10.75
N THR A 253 -0.85 -10.50 -11.03
CA THR A 253 -1.47 -11.68 -10.41
C THR A 253 -0.66 -12.97 -10.59
N ASP A 254 0.04 -13.12 -11.72
CA ASP A 254 0.85 -14.31 -12.00
C ASP A 254 2.01 -14.53 -11.01
N LEU A 255 2.40 -13.48 -10.28
CA LEU A 255 3.43 -13.60 -9.24
C LEU A 255 2.97 -14.46 -8.06
N ARG A 256 1.66 -14.66 -7.91
CA ARG A 256 1.09 -15.55 -6.89
C ARG A 256 1.45 -17.04 -7.11
N ASP A 257 1.91 -17.40 -8.31
CA ASP A 257 2.38 -18.74 -8.64
C ASP A 257 3.90 -18.93 -8.48
N TRP A 258 4.63 -17.88 -8.16
CA TRP A 258 6.07 -18.03 -7.97
C TRP A 258 6.38 -18.90 -6.75
N GLU A 259 7.52 -19.55 -6.78
CA GLU A 259 8.01 -20.32 -5.63
C GLU A 259 8.10 -19.40 -4.40
N LYS A 260 7.60 -19.86 -3.26
CA LYS A 260 7.51 -19.07 -2.02
C LYS A 260 6.81 -17.72 -2.18
N ALA A 261 5.82 -17.62 -3.08
CA ALA A 261 5.09 -16.38 -3.33
C ALA A 261 4.55 -15.75 -2.05
N SER A 262 4.41 -14.43 -2.04
CA SER A 262 3.55 -13.76 -1.05
C SER A 262 2.08 -14.10 -1.31
N ASP A 263 1.24 -14.01 -0.31
CA ASP A 263 -0.22 -14.05 -0.45
C ASP A 263 -0.79 -12.79 -1.11
N HIS A 264 0.02 -11.72 -1.17
CA HIS A 264 -0.23 -10.52 -1.97
C HIS A 264 0.56 -10.55 -3.28
N VAL A 265 0.06 -9.82 -4.28
CA VAL A 265 0.76 -9.55 -5.54
C VAL A 265 1.02 -8.05 -5.69
N PRO A 266 2.05 -7.65 -6.44
CA PRO A 266 2.35 -6.24 -6.65
C PRO A 266 1.23 -5.51 -7.39
N VAL A 267 0.95 -4.29 -6.93
CA VAL A 267 0.11 -3.29 -7.62
C VAL A 267 1.01 -2.14 -8.05
N MET A 268 0.89 -1.70 -9.28
CA MET A 268 1.71 -0.62 -9.86
C MET A 268 0.82 0.43 -10.52
N ALA A 269 1.22 1.69 -10.41
CA ALA A 269 0.63 2.81 -11.13
C ALA A 269 1.70 3.58 -11.90
N THR A 270 1.29 4.21 -13.00
CA THR A 270 2.13 5.08 -13.84
C THR A 270 1.55 6.49 -13.85
N PHE A 271 2.45 7.47 -13.72
CA PHE A 271 2.14 8.90 -13.72
C PHE A 271 3.03 9.59 -14.78
N ASP A 272 2.43 10.22 -15.78
CA ASP A 272 3.12 11.06 -16.78
C ASP A 272 3.08 12.52 -16.29
N LEU A 273 4.21 12.98 -15.73
CA LEU A 273 4.37 14.22 -14.99
C LEU A 273 4.89 15.37 -15.84
#